data_3def02c33d95dabd60f69a162039e17d
#
_entry.id   3def02c33d95dabd60f69a162039e17d
#
_cell.length_a   1.000
_cell.length_b   1.000
_cell.length_c   1.000
_cell.angle_alpha   90.00
_cell.angle_beta   90.00
_cell.angle_gamma   90.00
#
_symmetry.space_group_name_H-M   'P 1'
#
loop_
_entity.id
_entity.type
_entity.pdbx_description
1 polymer ?
#
loop_
_entity_poly.entity_id
_entity_poly.type
_entity_poly.pdbx_seq_one_letter_code
_entity_poly.pdbx_strand_id
1 'polypeptide(L)'
;MKIEVIIINLTGMILKMRYCILEQVGVGGEGHLYLARDMELGNYWAVKELPLEKKREARLLRLLEHPSIPRMVDYVENGDHCYLIMEYIRGKS
;
A
#
# COMPACT_ATOMS: atom_id res chain seq x y z
N MET A 1 -8.07 4.14 30.40
CA MET A 1 -8.00 4.05 29.75
C MET A 1 -8.06 3.73 28.68
N LYS A 2 -8.16 3.88 28.13
CA LYS A 2 -8.31 3.65 27.32
C LYS A 2 -7.98 3.39 26.30
N ILE A 3 -8.11 3.18 25.87
CA ILE A 3 -7.84 2.95 24.97
C ILE A 3 -7.65 2.98 24.01
N GLU A 4 -7.65 3.04 23.71
CA GLU A 4 -7.45 3.11 22.84
C GLU A 4 -7.40 2.70 21.89
N VAL A 5 -7.59 3.01 21.75
CA VAL A 5 -7.82 2.81 20.72
C VAL A 5 -7.02 2.52 19.88
N ILE A 6 -7.23 1.97 19.37
CA ILE A 6 -6.35 1.49 18.64
C ILE A 6 -6.42 1.85 17.34
N ILE A 7 -5.64 2.69 16.98
CA ILE A 7 -5.65 3.08 15.72
C ILE A 7 -4.72 2.23 15.09
N ILE A 8 -5.16 1.40 14.33
CA ILE A 8 -4.33 0.60 13.60
C ILE A 8 -3.93 1.38 12.44
N ASN A 9 -2.96 2.14 12.61
CA ASN A 9 -2.52 3.03 11.60
C ASN A 9 -1.09 2.66 11.28
N LEU A 10 -0.76 2.48 10.04
CA LEU A 10 0.57 2.09 9.62
C LEU A 10 1.53 3.25 9.46
N THR A 11 1.08 4.47 9.77
CA THR A 11 1.95 5.62 9.61
C THR A 11 3.28 5.41 10.33
N GLY A 12 4.36 5.62 9.62
CA GLY A 12 5.68 5.43 10.16
C GLY A 12 6.26 4.05 9.93
N MET A 13 5.44 3.11 9.51
CA MET A 13 5.92 1.77 9.24
C MET A 13 6.76 1.77 7.97
N ILE A 14 7.86 1.02 7.99
CA ILE A 14 8.71 0.93 6.83
C ILE A 14 8.67 -0.48 6.30
N LEU A 15 8.21 -0.62 5.07
CA LEU A 15 8.10 -1.92 4.42
C LEU A 15 9.37 -2.18 3.63
N LYS A 16 9.90 -3.41 3.76
CA LYS A 16 11.05 -3.83 2.97
C LYS A 16 12.23 -2.90 3.15
N MET A 17 12.29 -2.22 4.29
CA MET A 17 13.36 -1.28 4.61
C MET A 17 13.48 -0.18 3.55
N ARG A 18 12.39 0.10 2.86
CA ARG A 18 12.45 1.05 1.75
C ARG A 18 11.24 1.98 1.68
N TYR A 19 10.03 1.45 1.89
CA TYR A 19 8.82 2.25 1.71
C TYR A 19 8.26 2.69 3.04
N CYS A 20 8.33 3.97 3.31
CA CYS A 20 7.86 4.53 4.57
C CYS A 20 6.42 4.99 4.40
N ILE A 21 5.52 4.41 5.16
CA ILE A 21 4.12 4.76 5.09
C ILE A 21 3.92 6.12 5.75
N LEU A 22 3.38 7.06 5.01
CA LEU A 22 3.18 8.41 5.51
C LEU A 22 1.79 8.67 6.04
N GLU A 23 0.78 8.25 5.30
CA GLU A 23 -0.59 8.49 5.73
C GLU A 23 -1.56 7.62 4.97
N GLN A 24 -2.71 7.41 5.56
CA GLN A 24 -3.75 6.66 4.91
C GLN A 24 -4.54 7.62 4.03
N VAL A 25 -4.70 7.28 2.77
CA VAL A 25 -5.37 8.16 1.83
C VAL A 25 -6.70 7.62 1.33
N GLY A 26 -7.04 6.41 1.72
CA GLY A 26 -8.32 5.87 1.31
C GLY A 26 -8.60 4.52 1.92
N VAL A 27 -9.85 4.11 1.83
CA VAL A 27 -10.28 2.81 2.30
C VAL A 27 -11.02 2.17 1.14
N GLY A 28 -10.49 1.08 0.65
CA GLY A 28 -11.16 0.35 -0.40
C GLY A 28 -12.07 -0.70 0.18
N GLY A 29 -12.73 -1.44 -0.68
CA GLY A 29 -13.64 -2.46 -0.24
C GLY A 29 -12.97 -3.54 0.58
N GLU A 30 -11.74 -3.87 0.25
CA GLU A 30 -11.06 -4.95 0.92
C GLU A 30 -9.76 -4.56 1.58
N GLY A 31 -9.44 -3.29 1.63
CA GLY A 31 -8.18 -2.93 2.21
C GLY A 31 -8.04 -1.44 2.36
N HIS A 32 -6.85 -1.04 2.72
CA HIS A 32 -6.56 0.36 2.96
C HIS A 32 -5.53 0.84 1.97
N LEU A 33 -5.65 2.11 1.62
CA LEU A 33 -4.72 2.71 0.67
C LEU A 33 -3.89 3.75 1.40
N TYR A 34 -2.60 3.70 1.18
CA TYR A 34 -1.67 4.59 1.87
C TYR A 34 -0.78 5.31 0.87
N LEU A 35 -0.27 6.46 1.31
CA LEU A 35 0.78 7.15 0.60
C LEU A 35 2.08 6.77 1.26
N ALA A 36 3.07 6.41 0.48
CA ALA A 36 4.37 6.04 1.01
C ALA A 36 5.48 6.77 0.30
N ARG A 37 6.57 6.97 1.01
CA ARG A 37 7.76 7.56 0.41
C ARG A 37 8.80 6.49 0.22
N ASP A 38 9.40 6.47 -0.97
CA ASP A 38 10.49 5.58 -1.26
C ASP A 38 11.75 6.20 -0.67
N MET A 39 12.30 5.55 0.33
CA MET A 39 13.47 6.11 1.02
C MET A 39 14.74 5.97 0.21
N GLU A 40 14.72 5.13 -0.79
CA GLU A 40 15.85 4.98 -1.69
C GLU A 40 15.84 6.01 -2.81
N LEU A 41 14.68 6.18 -3.43
CA LEU A 41 14.57 7.04 -4.59
C LEU A 41 14.01 8.42 -4.28
N GLY A 42 13.35 8.57 -3.16
CA GLY A 42 12.82 9.86 -2.76
C GLY A 42 11.46 10.22 -3.34
N ASN A 43 10.92 9.38 -4.20
CA ASN A 43 9.62 9.65 -4.77
C ASN A 43 8.52 9.00 -3.92
N TYR A 44 7.28 9.12 -4.38
CA TYR A 44 6.13 8.62 -3.64
C TYR A 44 5.44 7.50 -4.38
N TRP A 45 4.82 6.61 -3.61
CA TRP A 45 4.06 5.49 -4.16
C TRP A 45 2.73 5.40 -3.46
N ALA A 46 1.77 4.76 -4.11
CA ALA A 46 0.53 4.36 -3.45
C ALA A 46 0.74 2.93 -2.97
N VAL A 47 0.28 2.63 -1.77
CA VAL A 47 0.44 1.30 -1.20
C VAL A 47 -0.93 0.79 -0.81
N LYS A 48 -1.31 -0.35 -1.35
CA LYS A 48 -2.59 -0.96 -0.99
C LYS A 48 -2.33 -2.15 -0.08
N GLU A 49 -2.95 -2.12 1.09
CA GLU A 49 -2.83 -3.20 2.05
C GLU A 49 -3.97 -4.17 1.87
N LEU A 50 -3.67 -5.44 1.79
CA LEU A 50 -4.67 -6.50 1.67
C LEU A 50 -4.35 -7.60 2.65
N PRO A 51 -5.38 -8.35 3.09
CA PRO A 51 -5.10 -9.54 3.89
C PRO A 51 -4.24 -10.50 3.08
N LEU A 52 -3.37 -11.22 3.74
CA LEU A 52 -2.48 -12.13 3.03
C LEU A 52 -3.22 -13.20 2.25
N GLU A 53 -4.40 -13.57 2.71
CA GLU A 53 -5.20 -14.58 2.01
C GLU A 53 -5.60 -14.11 0.62
N LYS A 54 -5.48 -12.81 0.34
CA LYS A 54 -5.80 -12.26 -0.96
C LYS A 54 -4.59 -12.15 -1.87
N LYS A 55 -3.48 -12.73 -1.50
CA LYS A 55 -2.26 -12.54 -2.28
C LYS A 55 -2.37 -13.09 -3.70
N ARG A 56 -3.23 -14.07 -3.91
CA ARG A 56 -3.42 -14.58 -5.26
C ARG A 56 -4.02 -13.52 -6.17
N GLU A 57 -4.99 -12.78 -5.65
CA GLU A 57 -5.59 -11.68 -6.40
C GLU A 57 -4.56 -10.59 -6.65
N ALA A 58 -3.73 -10.32 -5.66
CA ALA A 58 -2.69 -9.33 -5.80
C ALA A 58 -1.74 -9.68 -6.93
N ARG A 59 -1.38 -10.95 -7.01
CA ARG A 59 -0.48 -11.40 -8.07
C ARG A 59 -1.11 -11.27 -9.44
N LEU A 60 -2.40 -11.51 -9.52
CA LEU A 60 -3.09 -11.37 -10.80
C LEU A 60 -3.11 -9.92 -11.26
N LEU A 61 -3.24 -8.99 -10.33
CA LEU A 61 -3.23 -7.58 -10.69
C LEU A 61 -1.91 -7.19 -11.33
N ARG A 62 -0.84 -7.85 -10.93
CA ARG A 62 0.45 -7.53 -11.50
C ARG A 62 0.51 -7.84 -12.99
N LEU A 63 -0.28 -8.79 -13.43
CA LEU A 63 -0.28 -9.19 -14.83
C LEU A 63 -1.20 -8.33 -15.69
N LEU A 64 -2.06 -7.54 -15.07
CA LEU A 64 -2.97 -6.72 -15.82
C LEU A 64 -2.29 -5.43 -16.24
N GLU A 65 -2.37 -5.14 -17.53
CA GLU A 65 -1.86 -3.90 -18.03
C GLU A 65 -3.02 -3.15 -18.65
N HIS A 66 -3.45 -2.12 -17.97
CA HIS A 66 -4.59 -1.35 -18.43
C HIS A 66 -4.35 0.11 -18.08
N PRO A 67 -4.67 1.03 -18.99
CA PRO A 67 -4.39 2.45 -18.71
C PRO A 67 -5.04 2.99 -17.46
N SER A 68 -6.16 2.41 -17.05
CA SER A 68 -6.87 2.90 -15.88
C SER A 68 -6.43 2.28 -14.59
N ILE A 69 -5.54 1.32 -14.63
CA ILE A 69 -5.08 0.62 -13.43
C ILE A 69 -3.65 1.01 -13.14
N PRO A 70 -3.36 1.56 -11.96
CA PRO A 70 -1.99 1.94 -11.64
C PRO A 70 -1.07 0.73 -11.71
N ARG A 71 0.11 0.95 -12.23
CA ARG A 71 1.05 -0.13 -12.39
C ARG A 71 1.65 -0.52 -11.05
N MET A 72 1.69 -1.81 -10.79
CA MET A 72 2.30 -2.31 -9.57
C MET A 72 3.80 -2.47 -9.80
N VAL A 73 4.58 -1.86 -8.92
CA VAL A 73 6.03 -1.89 -9.04
C VAL A 73 6.70 -2.81 -8.04
N ASP A 74 6.01 -3.16 -6.97
CA ASP A 74 6.61 -4.04 -5.97
C ASP A 74 5.51 -4.70 -5.15
N TYR A 75 5.88 -5.73 -4.44
CA TYR A 75 4.95 -6.50 -3.63
C TYR A 75 5.68 -6.93 -2.37
N VAL A 76 5.07 -6.71 -1.21
CA VAL A 76 5.70 -7.01 0.06
C VAL A 76 4.73 -7.77 0.94
N GLU A 77 5.21 -8.80 1.62
CA GLU A 77 4.40 -9.49 2.61
C GLU A 77 4.95 -9.17 3.99
N ASN A 78 4.06 -8.87 4.91
CA ASN A 78 4.46 -8.55 6.26
C ASN A 78 3.37 -8.99 7.21
N GLY A 79 3.67 -10.02 8.01
CA GLY A 79 2.69 -10.53 8.94
C GLY A 79 1.50 -11.14 8.22
N ASP A 80 0.33 -10.70 8.59
CA ASP A 80 -0.92 -11.22 8.05
C ASP A 80 -1.38 -10.46 6.82
N HIS A 81 -0.57 -9.59 6.30
CA HIS A 81 -0.99 -8.73 5.20
C HIS A 81 0.02 -8.72 4.07
N CYS A 82 -0.44 -8.33 2.91
CA CYS A 82 0.44 -8.07 1.80
C CYS A 82 0.18 -6.66 1.31
N TYR A 83 1.18 -6.09 0.69
CA TYR A 83 1.17 -4.70 0.28
C TYR A 83 1.56 -4.57 -1.16
N LEU A 84 0.73 -3.88 -1.92
CA LEU A 84 0.99 -3.64 -3.33
C LEU A 84 1.52 -2.23 -3.47
N ILE A 85 2.74 -2.13 -3.96
CA ILE A 85 3.36 -0.82 -4.17
C ILE A 85 3.07 -0.43 -5.60
N MET A 86 2.37 0.68 -5.77
CA MET A 86 1.86 1.08 -7.07
C MET A 86 2.22 2.51 -7.38
N GLU A 87 2.12 2.84 -8.65
CA GLU A 87 2.32 4.21 -9.06
C GLU A 87 1.31 5.12 -8.39
N TYR A 88 1.77 6.28 -7.99
CA TYR A 88 0.91 7.25 -7.36
C TYR A 88 0.73 8.41 -8.33
N ILE A 89 -0.50 8.63 -8.75
CA ILE A 89 -0.79 9.69 -9.69
C ILE A 89 -1.28 10.89 -8.94
N ARG A 90 -0.36 11.80 -8.76
CA ARG A 90 -0.63 12.95 -7.96
C ARG A 90 -1.47 13.96 -8.71
N GLY A 91 -2.39 14.58 -7.99
CA GLY A 91 -3.15 15.66 -8.56
C GLY A 91 -4.30 15.26 -9.45
N LYS A 92 -4.55 13.98 -9.55
CA LYS A 92 -5.69 13.56 -10.33
C LYS A 92 -6.87 13.42 -9.42
N SER A 93 -7.94 13.80 -9.82
CA SER A 93 -9.13 13.67 -9.03
C SER A 93 -10.25 13.10 -9.86
#